data_34b82a807e0a3ae331d74cab91083b05
#
_entry.id   34b82a807e0a3ae331d74cab91083b05
#
_cell.length_a   1.000
_cell.length_b   1.000
_cell.length_c   1.000
_cell.angle_alpha   90.00
_cell.angle_beta   90.00
_cell.angle_gamma   90.00
#
_symmetry.space_group_name_H-M   'P 1'
#
loop_
_entity.id
_entity.type
_entity.pdbx_description
1 polymer ?
#
loop_
_entity_poly.entity_id
_entity_poly.type
_entity_poly.pdbx_seq_one_letter_code
_entity_poly.pdbx_strand_id
1 'polypeptide(L)'
;MAGYWMNPEASAAAVRDGWLFTGDVGCLDADGFLTLKDRSKDLIISGGSNIYPREVEEALLTAPGVAEVAVVGAPDAEWGEVVVAFVVAQPRAALTTGQLDSHCLAQMARFKRPKRYVLVDELPKNNYGKVLKTALRAQL
;
A
#
# COMPACT_ATOMS: atom_id res chain seq x y z
N MET A 1 -14.99 -21.31 1.59
CA MET A 1 -13.93 -22.14 2.23
C MET A 1 -14.46 -22.62 3.57
N ALA A 2 -13.98 -23.78 4.07
CA ALA A 2 -14.43 -24.31 5.37
C ALA A 2 -13.80 -23.59 6.58
N GLY A 3 -12.61 -23.01 6.41
CA GLY A 3 -11.88 -22.30 7.47
C GLY A 3 -10.37 -22.37 7.27
N TYR A 4 -9.64 -21.76 8.19
CA TYR A 4 -8.18 -21.87 8.26
C TYR A 4 -7.78 -23.10 9.07
N TRP A 5 -6.75 -23.80 8.60
CA TRP A 5 -6.26 -25.01 9.23
C TRP A 5 -5.81 -24.74 10.68
N MET A 6 -6.35 -25.50 11.63
CA MET A 6 -6.07 -25.40 13.07
C MET A 6 -6.15 -23.98 13.67
N ASN A 7 -6.96 -23.10 13.05
CA ASN A 7 -7.16 -21.73 13.52
C ASN A 7 -8.65 -21.37 13.52
N PRO A 8 -9.41 -21.82 14.54
CA PRO A 8 -10.85 -21.57 14.62
C PRO A 8 -11.19 -20.09 14.82
N GLU A 9 -10.36 -19.33 15.53
CA GLU A 9 -10.56 -17.90 15.76
C GLU A 9 -10.47 -17.11 14.46
N ALA A 10 -9.39 -17.30 13.68
CA ALA A 10 -9.26 -16.67 12.38
C ALA A 10 -10.35 -17.13 11.40
N SER A 11 -10.80 -18.39 11.51
CA SER A 11 -11.90 -18.90 10.70
C SER A 11 -13.21 -18.19 11.00
N ALA A 12 -13.56 -18.03 12.28
CA ALA A 12 -14.76 -17.33 12.72
C ALA A 12 -14.72 -15.83 12.37
N ALA A 13 -13.54 -15.20 12.42
CA ALA A 13 -13.37 -13.82 12.01
C ALA A 13 -13.55 -13.62 10.49
N ALA A 14 -13.10 -14.58 9.68
CA ALA A 14 -13.14 -14.48 8.21
C ALA A 14 -14.46 -14.96 7.60
N VAL A 15 -15.13 -15.95 8.21
CA VAL A 15 -16.39 -16.51 7.69
C VAL A 15 -17.52 -16.20 8.68
N ARG A 16 -18.44 -15.31 8.26
CA ARG A 16 -19.58 -14.87 9.09
C ARG A 16 -20.86 -15.02 8.27
N ASP A 17 -21.88 -15.65 8.84
CA ASP A 17 -23.20 -15.83 8.21
C ASP A 17 -23.12 -16.45 6.80
N GLY A 18 -22.17 -17.38 6.59
CA GLY A 18 -21.94 -18.04 5.30
C GLY A 18 -21.13 -17.21 4.30
N TRP A 19 -20.73 -15.96 4.64
CA TRP A 19 -19.95 -15.09 3.78
C TRP A 19 -18.48 -15.06 4.18
N LEU A 20 -17.58 -15.13 3.19
CA LEU A 20 -16.15 -14.95 3.38
C LEU A 20 -15.79 -13.45 3.26
N PHE A 21 -15.34 -12.86 4.34
CA PHE A 21 -14.80 -11.50 4.36
C PHE A 21 -13.33 -11.54 3.95
N THR A 22 -13.05 -11.21 2.70
CA THR A 22 -11.69 -11.27 2.14
C THR A 22 -10.76 -10.20 2.72
N GLY A 23 -11.31 -9.10 3.21
CA GLY A 23 -10.58 -7.90 3.61
C GLY A 23 -10.09 -7.08 2.41
N ASP A 24 -10.57 -7.37 1.21
CA ASP A 24 -10.28 -6.56 0.03
C ASP A 24 -11.34 -5.47 -0.14
N VAL A 25 -10.92 -4.33 -0.67
CA VAL A 25 -11.77 -3.20 -1.08
C VAL A 25 -11.76 -3.13 -2.60
N GLY A 26 -12.94 -3.02 -3.19
CA GLY A 26 -13.09 -2.94 -4.63
C GLY A 26 -14.31 -2.10 -5.03
N CYS A 27 -14.48 -1.92 -6.32
CA CYS A 27 -15.66 -1.29 -6.91
C CYS A 27 -16.18 -2.13 -8.08
N LEU A 28 -17.51 -2.14 -8.23
CA LEU A 28 -18.16 -2.70 -9.41
C LEU A 28 -18.37 -1.57 -10.43
N ASP A 29 -18.11 -1.85 -11.68
CA ASP A 29 -18.47 -0.95 -12.77
C ASP A 29 -19.94 -1.16 -13.21
N ALA A 30 -20.38 -0.40 -14.22
CA ALA A 30 -21.74 -0.48 -14.74
C ALA A 30 -22.08 -1.84 -15.38
N ASP A 31 -21.07 -2.55 -15.86
CA ASP A 31 -21.20 -3.87 -16.50
C ASP A 31 -21.07 -5.02 -15.49
N GLY A 32 -20.83 -4.70 -14.20
CA GLY A 32 -20.73 -5.65 -13.10
C GLY A 32 -19.35 -6.27 -12.91
N PHE A 33 -18.28 -5.73 -13.55
CA PHE A 33 -16.92 -6.17 -13.32
C PHE A 33 -16.37 -5.60 -12.01
N LEU A 34 -15.77 -6.49 -11.21
CA LEU A 34 -15.13 -6.12 -9.95
C LEU A 34 -13.67 -5.69 -10.18
N THR A 35 -13.35 -4.45 -9.83
CA THR A 35 -11.98 -3.97 -9.74
C THR A 35 -11.53 -3.92 -8.28
N LEU A 36 -10.54 -4.73 -7.91
CA LEU A 36 -9.95 -4.68 -6.58
C LEU A 36 -9.01 -3.48 -6.48
N LYS A 37 -9.21 -2.65 -5.44
CA LYS A 37 -8.41 -1.44 -5.19
C LYS A 37 -7.25 -1.73 -4.26
N ASP A 38 -7.52 -2.28 -3.07
CA ASP A 38 -6.51 -2.59 -2.06
C ASP A 38 -7.07 -3.47 -0.94
N ARG A 39 -6.25 -3.74 0.10
CA ARG A 39 -6.68 -4.34 1.35
C ARG A 39 -7.26 -3.28 2.29
N SER A 40 -8.36 -3.58 2.96
CA SER A 40 -9.00 -2.65 3.92
C SER A 40 -8.06 -2.25 5.07
N LYS A 41 -7.23 -3.20 5.55
CA LYS A 41 -6.25 -2.97 6.62
C LYS A 41 -5.03 -2.14 6.20
N ASP A 42 -4.83 -1.97 4.91
CA ASP A 42 -3.70 -1.21 4.37
C ASP A 42 -4.14 0.18 3.87
N LEU A 43 -5.46 0.45 3.87
CA LEU A 43 -6.02 1.76 3.55
C LEU A 43 -5.44 2.83 4.49
N ILE A 44 -4.95 3.93 3.92
CA ILE A 44 -4.41 5.07 4.64
C ILE A 44 -5.50 6.14 4.73
N ILE A 45 -5.78 6.61 5.95
CA ILE A 45 -6.77 7.67 6.18
C ILE A 45 -6.03 8.95 6.58
N SER A 46 -5.84 9.83 5.61
CA SER A 46 -5.12 11.10 5.79
C SER A 46 -6.07 12.29 5.64
N GLY A 47 -6.24 13.06 6.71
CA GLY A 47 -7.14 14.23 6.71
C GLY A 47 -8.58 13.89 6.28
N GLY A 48 -9.08 12.71 6.66
CA GLY A 48 -10.41 12.21 6.27
C GLY A 48 -10.51 11.65 4.84
N SER A 49 -9.42 11.66 4.08
CA SER A 49 -9.39 11.10 2.72
C SER A 49 -8.84 9.68 2.71
N ASN A 50 -9.50 8.80 1.98
CA ASN A 50 -9.06 7.44 1.77
C ASN A 50 -7.99 7.39 0.66
N ILE A 51 -6.80 6.92 1.00
CA ILE A 51 -5.68 6.74 0.07
C ILE A 51 -5.34 5.27 -0.02
N TYR A 52 -5.38 4.73 -1.22
CA TYR A 52 -5.05 3.34 -1.50
C TYR A 52 -3.55 3.21 -1.79
N PRO A 53 -2.77 2.52 -0.94
CA PRO A 53 -1.33 2.33 -1.16
C PRO A 53 -0.98 1.87 -2.57
N ARG A 54 -1.76 0.96 -3.14
CA ARG A 54 -1.53 0.41 -4.47
C ARG A 54 -1.56 1.48 -5.57
N GLU A 55 -2.47 2.45 -5.51
CA GLU A 55 -2.52 3.56 -6.46
C GLU A 55 -1.23 4.38 -6.45
N VAL A 56 -0.68 4.62 -5.25
CA VAL A 56 0.57 5.36 -5.08
C VAL A 56 1.77 4.52 -5.52
N GLU A 57 1.77 3.22 -5.20
CA GLU A 57 2.80 2.26 -5.62
C GLU A 57 2.87 2.17 -7.16
N GLU A 58 1.71 2.02 -7.82
CA GLU A 58 1.62 1.94 -9.28
C GLU A 58 2.15 3.22 -9.96
N ALA A 59 1.80 4.40 -9.44
CA ALA A 59 2.34 5.64 -9.95
C ALA A 59 3.85 5.74 -9.77
N LEU A 60 4.39 5.41 -8.59
CA LEU A 60 5.83 5.46 -8.32
C LEU A 60 6.63 4.45 -9.14
N LEU A 61 6.07 3.27 -9.44
CA LEU A 61 6.71 2.27 -10.30
C LEU A 61 6.92 2.75 -11.73
N THR A 62 6.17 3.76 -12.19
CA THR A 62 6.40 4.37 -13.51
C THR A 62 7.53 5.41 -13.50
N ALA A 63 8.05 5.78 -12.32
CA ALA A 63 9.13 6.76 -12.22
C ALA A 63 10.46 6.16 -12.70
N PRO A 64 11.23 6.88 -13.55
CA PRO A 64 12.53 6.41 -14.01
C PRO A 64 13.48 6.12 -12.83
N GLY A 65 14.13 4.96 -12.88
CA GLY A 65 15.09 4.55 -11.85
C GLY A 65 14.49 3.86 -10.62
N VAL A 66 13.19 3.68 -10.54
CA VAL A 66 12.52 2.92 -9.49
C VAL A 66 12.50 1.42 -9.86
N ALA A 67 12.93 0.56 -8.94
CA ALA A 67 12.87 -0.89 -9.09
C ALA A 67 11.68 -1.49 -8.35
N GLU A 68 11.51 -1.12 -7.06
CA GLU A 68 10.42 -1.61 -6.22
C GLU A 68 9.89 -0.48 -5.33
N VAL A 69 8.62 -0.59 -4.97
CA VAL A 69 7.94 0.37 -4.08
C VAL A 69 7.03 -0.38 -3.13
N ALA A 70 6.99 0.09 -1.89
CA ALA A 70 5.94 -0.27 -0.95
C ALA A 70 5.47 0.98 -0.20
N VAL A 71 4.16 1.16 -0.11
CA VAL A 71 3.54 2.31 0.53
C VAL A 71 2.79 1.88 1.79
N VAL A 72 2.97 2.63 2.86
CA VAL A 72 2.31 2.42 4.16
C VAL A 72 1.85 3.75 4.75
N GLY A 73 0.86 3.68 5.64
CA GLY A 73 0.51 4.80 6.52
C GLY A 73 1.45 4.87 7.71
N ALA A 74 1.83 6.08 8.10
CA ALA A 74 2.48 6.39 9.35
C ALA A 74 1.60 7.32 10.19
N PRO A 75 1.55 7.15 11.52
CA PRO A 75 0.82 8.07 12.39
C PRO A 75 1.30 9.51 12.24
N ASP A 76 0.36 10.44 12.24
CA ASP A 76 0.62 11.88 12.14
C ASP A 76 -0.36 12.66 13.01
N ALA A 77 0.14 13.65 13.76
CA ALA A 77 -0.65 14.39 14.74
C ALA A 77 -1.70 15.32 14.10
N GLU A 78 -1.44 15.82 12.90
CA GLU A 78 -2.32 16.74 12.17
C GLU A 78 -3.31 16.00 11.26
N TRP A 79 -2.83 14.97 10.58
CA TRP A 79 -3.57 14.29 9.50
C TRP A 79 -4.13 12.92 9.89
N GLY A 80 -3.84 12.45 11.14
CA GLY A 80 -4.13 11.09 11.60
C GLY A 80 -3.12 10.10 11.04
N GLU A 81 -3.04 9.98 9.72
CA GLU A 81 -1.98 9.26 9.02
C GLU A 81 -1.40 10.08 7.88
N VAL A 82 -0.14 9.82 7.55
CA VAL A 82 0.52 10.32 6.33
C VAL A 82 1.05 9.18 5.49
N VAL A 83 1.09 9.39 4.19
CA VAL A 83 1.61 8.41 3.23
C VAL A 83 3.13 8.39 3.29
N VAL A 84 3.71 7.20 3.46
CA VAL A 84 5.16 6.97 3.42
C VAL A 84 5.45 5.93 2.34
N ALA A 85 6.35 6.27 1.40
CA ALA A 85 6.81 5.38 0.35
C ALA A 85 8.23 4.88 0.64
N PHE A 86 8.40 3.56 0.73
CA PHE A 86 9.70 2.90 0.70
C PHE A 86 10.04 2.54 -0.74
N VAL A 87 11.18 2.98 -1.22
CA VAL A 87 11.55 2.87 -2.64
C VAL A 87 12.91 2.22 -2.78
N VAL A 88 13.00 1.21 -3.61
CA VAL A 88 14.26 0.59 -4.05
C VAL A 88 14.62 1.17 -5.40
N ALA A 89 15.84 1.70 -5.52
CA ALA A 89 16.36 2.20 -6.78
C ALA A 89 16.84 1.06 -7.70
N GLN A 90 16.73 1.26 -9.00
CA GLN A 90 17.40 0.38 -9.97
C GLN A 90 18.92 0.45 -9.82
N PRO A 91 19.67 -0.60 -10.15
CA PRO A 91 21.12 -0.59 -10.10
C PRO A 91 21.70 0.60 -10.89
N ARG A 92 22.58 1.38 -10.23
CA ARG A 92 23.24 2.58 -10.77
C ARG A 92 22.30 3.78 -11.02
N ALA A 93 21.03 3.73 -10.65
CA ALA A 93 20.16 4.89 -10.72
C ALA A 93 20.46 5.86 -9.57
N ALA A 94 20.70 7.12 -9.88
CA ALA A 94 20.82 8.21 -8.91
C ALA A 94 19.43 8.79 -8.61
N LEU A 95 18.64 8.06 -7.82
CA LEU A 95 17.27 8.45 -7.48
C LEU A 95 17.26 9.41 -6.29
N THR A 96 16.51 10.51 -6.41
CA THR A 96 16.33 11.48 -5.32
C THR A 96 14.87 11.56 -4.90
N THR A 97 14.62 11.91 -3.64
CA THR A 97 13.25 12.10 -3.12
C THR A 97 12.51 13.23 -3.85
N GLY A 98 13.22 14.28 -4.29
CA GLY A 98 12.62 15.36 -5.06
C GLY A 98 12.12 14.94 -6.44
N GLN A 99 12.82 14.02 -7.12
CA GLN A 99 12.35 13.44 -8.39
C GLN A 99 11.10 12.60 -8.19
N LEU A 100 11.05 11.79 -7.14
CA LEU A 100 9.87 10.99 -6.79
C LEU A 100 8.67 11.88 -6.46
N ASP A 101 8.88 12.94 -5.68
CA ASP A 101 7.83 13.89 -5.32
C ASP A 101 7.26 14.61 -6.54
N SER A 102 8.12 15.10 -7.42
CA SER A 102 7.72 15.75 -8.68
C SER A 102 6.94 14.79 -9.58
N HIS A 103 7.39 13.52 -9.67
CA HIS A 103 6.71 12.50 -10.44
C HIS A 103 5.31 12.21 -9.89
N CYS A 104 5.16 12.05 -8.57
CA CYS A 104 3.85 11.85 -7.93
C CYS A 104 2.90 13.03 -8.17
N LEU A 105 3.40 14.27 -8.07
CA LEU A 105 2.60 15.48 -8.31
C LEU A 105 2.07 15.58 -9.75
N ALA A 106 2.77 14.99 -10.71
CA ALA A 106 2.32 14.92 -12.10
C ALA A 106 1.30 13.79 -12.37
N GLN A 107 1.27 12.75 -11.53
CA GLN A 107 0.46 11.54 -11.75
C GLN A 107 -0.78 11.44 -10.88
N MET A 108 -0.82 12.13 -9.73
CA MET A 108 -1.92 11.99 -8.76
C MET A 108 -2.28 13.30 -8.06
N ALA A 109 -3.43 13.31 -7.42
CA ALA A 109 -3.86 14.43 -6.59
C ALA A 109 -2.87 14.68 -5.43
N ARG A 110 -2.58 15.95 -5.16
CA ARG A 110 -1.56 16.39 -4.19
C ARG A 110 -1.70 15.75 -2.79
N PHE A 111 -2.91 15.50 -2.33
CA PHE A 111 -3.15 14.91 -1.01
C PHE A 111 -2.81 13.43 -0.93
N LYS A 112 -2.74 12.71 -2.07
CA LYS A 112 -2.40 11.28 -2.15
C LYS A 112 -0.90 11.03 -2.15
N ARG A 113 -0.09 12.02 -2.57
CA ARG A 113 1.36 11.85 -2.68
C ARG A 113 2.01 11.56 -1.33
N PRO A 114 3.08 10.77 -1.30
CA PRO A 114 3.82 10.54 -0.06
C PRO A 114 4.33 11.85 0.55
N LYS A 115 4.20 11.96 1.88
CA LYS A 115 4.84 13.02 2.66
C LYS A 115 6.30 12.68 2.97
N ARG A 116 6.63 11.38 2.94
CA ARG A 116 7.99 10.89 3.21
C ARG A 116 8.34 9.83 2.17
N TYR A 117 9.58 9.91 1.66
CA TYR A 117 10.19 8.90 0.79
C TYR A 117 11.42 8.35 1.51
N VAL A 118 11.48 7.04 1.66
CA VAL A 118 12.58 6.31 2.29
C VAL A 118 13.24 5.46 1.23
N LEU A 119 14.46 5.81 0.85
CA LEU A 119 15.25 4.99 -0.06
C LEU A 119 15.87 3.84 0.74
N VAL A 120 15.66 2.63 0.27
CA VAL A 120 16.14 1.38 0.89
C VAL A 120 16.83 0.50 -0.14
N ASP A 121 17.74 -0.34 0.31
CA ASP A 121 18.43 -1.30 -0.58
C ASP A 121 17.50 -2.43 -1.02
N GLU A 122 16.59 -2.86 -0.12
CA GLU A 122 15.61 -3.92 -0.38
C GLU A 122 14.35 -3.73 0.46
N LEU A 123 13.22 -4.29 0.00
CA LEU A 123 11.99 -4.37 0.77
C LEU A 123 11.94 -5.69 1.55
N PRO A 124 11.49 -5.68 2.83
CA PRO A 124 11.30 -6.92 3.59
C PRO A 124 10.22 -7.78 2.95
N LYS A 125 10.54 -9.02 2.63
CA LYS A 125 9.64 -9.98 1.97
C LYS A 125 9.56 -11.28 2.76
N ASN A 126 8.43 -11.96 2.66
CA ASN A 126 8.29 -13.33 3.15
C ASN A 126 8.91 -14.33 2.14
N ASN A 127 8.91 -15.63 2.49
CA ASN A 127 9.46 -16.70 1.66
C ASN A 127 8.78 -16.85 0.28
N TYR A 128 7.62 -16.20 0.07
CA TYR A 128 6.89 -16.21 -1.20
C TYR A 128 7.06 -14.91 -1.99
N GLY A 129 7.97 -14.03 -1.57
CA GLY A 129 8.23 -12.75 -2.23
C GLY A 129 7.24 -11.63 -1.91
N LYS A 130 6.29 -11.86 -0.99
CA LYS A 130 5.31 -10.83 -0.60
C LYS A 130 5.95 -9.83 0.37
N VAL A 131 5.84 -8.54 0.07
CA VAL A 131 6.31 -7.46 0.93
C VAL A 131 5.58 -7.48 2.28
N LEU A 132 6.36 -7.40 3.36
CA LEU A 132 5.90 -7.37 4.74
C LEU A 132 5.67 -5.90 5.20
N LYS A 133 4.51 -5.33 4.87
CA LYS A 133 4.17 -3.94 5.24
C LYS A 133 4.21 -3.70 6.76
N THR A 134 3.97 -4.72 7.58
CA THR A 134 4.12 -4.64 9.05
C THR A 134 5.57 -4.35 9.46
N ALA A 135 6.55 -4.98 8.79
CA ALA A 135 7.97 -4.72 9.06
C ALA A 135 8.39 -3.31 8.61
N LEU A 136 7.78 -2.77 7.54
CA LEU A 136 8.02 -1.39 7.12
C LEU A 136 7.44 -0.38 8.10
N ARG A 137 6.21 -0.61 8.60
CA ARG A 137 5.61 0.26 9.63
C ARG A 137 6.42 0.27 10.94
N ALA A 138 7.07 -0.82 11.29
CA ALA A 138 7.91 -0.90 12.49
C ALA A 138 9.23 -0.09 12.38
N GLN A 139 9.58 0.41 11.21
CA GLN A 139 10.77 1.25 10.96
C GLN A 139 10.44 2.75 11.03
N LEU A 140 9.17 3.13 11.24
CA LEU A 140 8.69 4.52 11.22
C LEU A 140 8.50 5.09 12.62
#